data_3a78518dfd9e55f5b979e676089ddf16
#
_entry.id   3a78518dfd9e55f5b979e676089ddf16
#
_cell.length_a   1.000
_cell.length_b   1.000
_cell.length_c   1.000
_cell.angle_alpha   90.00
_cell.angle_beta   90.00
_cell.angle_gamma   90.00
#
_symmetry.space_group_name_H-M   'P 1'
#
loop_
_entity.id
_entity.type
_entity.pdbx_description
1 polymer ?
#
loop_
_entity_poly.entity_id
_entity_poly.type
_entity_poly.pdbx_seq_one_letter_code
_entity_poly.pdbx_strand_id
1 'polypeptide(L)'
;GTNRPSGAAVGTLWLDTTNSGSNSLEIKFFDGSDDISFATVNTSANTINFIDSTVSFDMVSDTSPQLGGNLDVNGQDIVSTSNADIDIIPNGTGDINLGADTVQIGDNNANATLTTQGTGDLILNTNNGTNSGNITIEDGANGHIQFTTNGTGAIKFNDLAYIPQQALTSSSNAVAWDTQAKPNAFHLTTENTTFAAPTNNVEGSFICLEINYDGSHTIAFNTIFEFAASTAPTFTSTDGKTDILVFRYNGSVWQEVGRTLNLSES
;
A
#
# COMPACT_ATOMS: atom_id res chain seq x y z
N GLY A 1 30.74 55.37 -9.86
CA GLY A 1 31.28 56.24 -10.94
C GLY A 1 30.94 55.65 -12.31
N THR A 2 31.05 56.42 -13.31
CA THR A 2 30.81 56.01 -14.71
C THR A 2 32.03 55.35 -15.36
N ASN A 3 33.18 55.43 -14.70
CA ASN A 3 34.43 54.84 -15.16
C ASN A 3 35.11 54.11 -13.99
N ARG A 4 35.92 53.12 -14.31
CA ARG A 4 36.81 52.50 -13.36
C ARG A 4 37.66 53.54 -12.63
N PRO A 5 37.87 53.41 -11.30
CA PRO A 5 38.76 54.28 -10.55
C PRO A 5 40.15 54.30 -11.15
N SER A 6 40.74 55.52 -11.29
CA SER A 6 42.08 55.67 -11.82
C SER A 6 43.10 54.97 -10.91
N GLY A 7 44.01 54.19 -11.49
CA GLY A 7 45.00 53.43 -10.74
C GLY A 7 44.43 52.14 -10.06
N ALA A 8 43.27 51.70 -10.48
CA ALA A 8 42.70 50.45 -9.96
C ALA A 8 43.65 49.28 -10.20
N ALA A 9 43.94 48.50 -9.16
CA ALA A 9 44.75 47.29 -9.23
C ALA A 9 43.87 46.09 -9.70
N VAL A 10 44.51 45.06 -10.19
CA VAL A 10 43.84 43.77 -10.46
C VAL A 10 43.10 43.31 -9.20
N GLY A 11 41.87 42.88 -9.34
CA GLY A 11 41.00 42.53 -8.23
C GLY A 11 40.12 43.67 -7.73
N THR A 12 40.22 44.88 -8.30
CA THR A 12 39.35 45.98 -7.87
C THR A 12 37.89 45.73 -8.30
N LEU A 13 37.02 45.74 -7.30
CA LEU A 13 35.56 45.71 -7.48
C LEU A 13 35.01 47.11 -7.45
N TRP A 14 34.14 47.46 -8.40
CA TRP A 14 33.57 48.81 -8.45
C TRP A 14 32.14 48.78 -9.01
N LEU A 15 31.39 49.85 -8.72
CA LEU A 15 30.03 50.03 -9.16
C LEU A 15 30.00 51.02 -10.34
N ASP A 16 29.57 50.54 -11.50
CA ASP A 16 29.33 51.33 -12.68
C ASP A 16 27.95 51.98 -12.60
N THR A 17 27.89 53.29 -12.58
CA THR A 17 26.65 54.06 -12.48
C THR A 17 26.27 54.72 -13.80
N THR A 18 26.85 54.30 -14.93
CA THR A 18 26.57 54.87 -16.26
C THR A 18 25.08 54.82 -16.58
N ASN A 19 24.40 53.74 -16.23
CA ASN A 19 22.98 53.55 -16.47
C ASN A 19 22.10 53.85 -15.25
N SER A 20 22.57 54.64 -14.30
CA SER A 20 21.82 54.96 -13.07
C SER A 20 20.48 55.64 -13.34
N GLY A 21 20.35 56.39 -14.42
CA GLY A 21 19.08 56.98 -14.87
C GLY A 21 18.03 55.98 -15.32
N SER A 22 18.42 54.73 -15.58
CA SER A 22 17.56 53.62 -15.94
C SER A 22 17.33 52.65 -14.74
N ASN A 23 17.68 53.09 -13.54
CA ASN A 23 17.64 52.25 -12.32
C ASN A 23 18.48 50.97 -12.41
N SER A 24 19.47 50.92 -13.29
CA SER A 24 20.35 49.77 -13.47
C SER A 24 21.79 50.18 -13.21
N LEU A 25 22.44 49.56 -12.27
CA LEU A 25 23.85 49.71 -11.96
C LEU A 25 24.55 48.38 -12.23
N GLU A 26 25.83 48.43 -12.64
CA GLU A 26 26.63 47.23 -12.85
C GLU A 26 27.72 47.09 -11.78
N ILE A 27 27.87 45.91 -11.23
CA ILE A 27 29.00 45.57 -10.40
C ILE A 27 30.07 44.95 -11.29
N LYS A 28 31.22 45.56 -11.32
CA LYS A 28 32.33 45.18 -12.21
C LYS A 28 33.57 44.80 -11.42
N PHE A 29 34.32 43.87 -11.99
CA PHE A 29 35.61 43.42 -11.49
C PHE A 29 36.68 43.70 -12.53
N PHE A 30 37.81 44.30 -12.14
CA PHE A 30 38.95 44.50 -13.01
C PHE A 30 39.92 43.33 -12.97
N ASP A 31 40.13 42.63 -14.08
CA ASP A 31 41.02 41.47 -14.16
C ASP A 31 42.48 41.80 -14.48
N GLY A 32 42.77 43.04 -14.74
CA GLY A 32 44.10 43.57 -15.14
C GLY A 32 44.12 44.04 -16.59
N SER A 33 43.18 43.62 -17.40
CA SER A 33 42.97 44.05 -18.78
C SER A 33 41.62 44.71 -18.97
N ASP A 34 40.59 44.02 -18.57
CA ASP A 34 39.20 44.32 -18.84
C ASP A 34 38.35 44.54 -17.58
N ASP A 35 37.24 45.22 -17.74
CA ASP A 35 36.22 45.39 -16.71
C ASP A 35 35.11 44.34 -16.93
N ILE A 36 35.13 43.29 -16.15
CA ILE A 36 34.18 42.18 -16.22
C ILE A 36 32.95 42.52 -15.39
N SER A 37 31.79 42.64 -16.02
CA SER A 37 30.50 42.79 -15.33
C SER A 37 30.07 41.43 -14.81
N PHE A 38 29.81 41.27 -13.51
CA PHE A 38 29.32 40.04 -12.95
C PHE A 38 27.89 40.14 -12.39
N ALA A 39 27.39 41.30 -12.08
CA ALA A 39 26.01 41.50 -11.65
C ALA A 39 25.46 42.88 -12.03
N THR A 40 24.13 42.93 -12.20
CA THR A 40 23.39 44.20 -12.30
C THR A 40 22.53 44.39 -11.06
N VAL A 41 22.45 45.62 -10.56
CA VAL A 41 21.57 46.01 -9.47
C VAL A 41 20.44 46.85 -10.04
N ASN A 42 19.21 46.37 -9.94
CA ASN A 42 18.02 47.13 -10.25
C ASN A 42 17.53 47.85 -8.98
N THR A 43 17.74 49.16 -8.94
CA THR A 43 17.42 49.99 -7.76
C THR A 43 15.93 50.27 -7.62
N SER A 44 15.15 50.11 -8.67
CA SER A 44 13.68 50.22 -8.62
C SER A 44 13.01 48.97 -8.13
N ALA A 45 13.50 47.82 -8.58
CA ALA A 45 12.97 46.53 -8.19
C ALA A 45 13.61 45.90 -6.92
N ASN A 46 14.68 46.55 -6.39
CA ASN A 46 15.49 46.04 -5.28
C ASN A 46 16.05 44.64 -5.54
N THR A 47 16.52 44.39 -6.77
CA THR A 47 17.05 43.06 -7.15
C THR A 47 18.50 43.15 -7.60
N ILE A 48 19.26 42.07 -7.39
CA ILE A 48 20.59 41.88 -7.97
C ILE A 48 20.48 40.68 -8.92
N ASN A 49 20.84 40.88 -10.18
CA ASN A 49 20.86 39.83 -11.19
C ASN A 49 22.32 39.54 -11.57
N PHE A 50 22.76 38.31 -11.41
CA PHE A 50 24.07 37.87 -11.86
C PHE A 50 24.05 37.70 -13.38
N ILE A 51 25.09 38.23 -14.06
CA ILE A 51 25.18 38.29 -15.54
C ILE A 51 25.56 36.91 -16.09
N ASP A 52 26.30 36.10 -15.31
CA ASP A 52 26.71 34.78 -15.72
C ASP A 52 25.65 33.74 -15.27
N SER A 53 25.10 33.03 -16.23
CA SER A 53 24.17 31.91 -15.98
C SER A 53 24.82 30.69 -15.29
N THR A 54 26.16 30.73 -15.16
CA THR A 54 26.91 29.66 -14.44
C THR A 54 27.08 29.94 -12.93
N VAL A 55 26.65 31.13 -12.45
CA VAL A 55 26.61 31.36 -11.00
C VAL A 55 25.56 30.47 -10.38
N SER A 56 25.96 29.34 -9.86
CA SER A 56 25.11 28.46 -9.07
C SER A 56 25.14 28.91 -7.61
N PHE A 57 23.97 29.14 -7.04
CA PHE A 57 23.86 29.24 -5.58
C PHE A 57 23.94 27.82 -5.04
N ASP A 58 25.13 27.41 -4.62
CA ASP A 58 25.32 26.11 -3.97
C ASP A 58 24.77 26.19 -2.55
N MET A 59 23.63 25.54 -2.32
CA MET A 59 23.00 25.43 -0.99
C MET A 59 23.65 24.34 -0.12
N VAL A 60 24.68 23.65 -0.63
CA VAL A 60 25.34 22.54 0.12
C VAL A 60 25.96 23.02 1.45
N SER A 61 26.38 24.27 1.52
CA SER A 61 26.94 24.84 2.77
C SER A 61 25.89 25.38 3.73
N ASP A 62 24.65 25.53 3.32
CA ASP A 62 23.55 25.93 4.20
C ASP A 62 22.91 24.68 4.82
N THR A 63 23.09 24.50 6.10
CA THR A 63 22.53 23.37 6.85
C THR A 63 21.05 23.52 7.20
N SER A 64 20.45 24.68 6.89
CA SER A 64 19.04 24.98 7.19
C SER A 64 18.42 25.88 6.11
N PRO A 65 18.48 25.48 4.82
CA PRO A 65 17.98 26.33 3.74
C PRO A 65 16.47 26.53 3.86
N GLN A 66 16.02 27.80 3.78
CA GLN A 66 14.61 28.16 3.86
C GLN A 66 14.17 28.84 2.56
N LEU A 67 13.07 28.34 1.99
CA LEU A 67 12.40 28.97 0.86
C LEU A 67 11.33 29.93 1.39
N GLY A 68 11.38 31.20 0.98
CA GLY A 68 10.38 32.22 1.35
C GLY A 68 9.06 32.09 0.57
N GLY A 69 8.93 31.06 -0.27
CA GLY A 69 7.76 30.79 -1.11
C GLY A 69 7.79 29.35 -1.65
N ASN A 70 6.94 29.04 -2.62
CA ASN A 70 6.88 27.72 -3.25
C ASN A 70 8.18 27.43 -4.02
N LEU A 71 8.62 26.17 -3.98
CA LEU A 71 9.67 25.68 -4.87
C LEU A 71 9.04 25.35 -6.24
N ASP A 72 9.42 26.09 -7.27
CA ASP A 72 9.12 25.77 -8.67
C ASP A 72 10.38 25.13 -9.28
N VAL A 73 10.28 23.85 -9.62
CA VAL A 73 11.39 23.08 -10.23
C VAL A 73 11.47 23.26 -11.74
N ASN A 74 10.60 24.10 -12.33
CA ASN A 74 10.63 24.49 -13.75
C ASN A 74 10.75 23.29 -14.72
N GLY A 75 9.97 22.23 -14.46
CA GLY A 75 9.94 21.01 -15.28
C GLY A 75 11.12 20.04 -15.07
N GLN A 76 11.93 20.27 -14.04
CA GLN A 76 12.98 19.34 -13.61
C GLN A 76 12.47 18.43 -12.50
N ASP A 77 13.17 17.32 -12.25
CA ASP A 77 12.84 16.35 -11.21
C ASP A 77 13.49 16.73 -9.86
N ILE A 78 12.87 16.27 -8.77
CA ILE A 78 13.52 16.21 -7.46
C ILE A 78 14.11 14.82 -7.33
N VAL A 79 15.42 14.69 -7.33
CA VAL A 79 16.14 13.42 -7.34
C VAL A 79 17.14 13.33 -6.20
N SER A 80 17.37 12.13 -5.69
CA SER A 80 18.50 11.80 -4.82
C SER A 80 19.65 11.18 -5.62
N THR A 81 20.83 11.11 -5.04
CA THR A 81 21.99 10.43 -5.60
C THR A 81 22.43 9.28 -4.67
N SER A 82 23.20 8.34 -5.22
CA SER A 82 23.81 7.25 -4.41
C SER A 82 22.80 6.39 -3.64
N ASN A 83 21.61 6.15 -4.20
CA ASN A 83 20.52 5.39 -3.57
C ASN A 83 20.04 5.96 -2.23
N ALA A 84 20.14 7.27 -2.03
CA ALA A 84 19.59 7.93 -0.85
C ALA A 84 18.07 8.14 -1.00
N ASP A 85 17.36 8.14 0.12
CA ASP A 85 15.93 8.43 0.16
C ASP A 85 15.64 9.91 -0.13
N ILE A 86 14.42 10.22 -0.54
CA ILE A 86 13.86 11.57 -0.58
C ILE A 86 12.78 11.62 0.50
N ASP A 87 13.10 12.28 1.62
CA ASP A 87 12.16 12.45 2.72
C ASP A 87 11.33 13.72 2.54
N ILE A 88 10.00 13.57 2.50
CA ILE A 88 9.06 14.70 2.54
C ILE A 88 8.30 14.61 3.87
N ILE A 89 8.73 15.40 4.84
CA ILE A 89 8.24 15.31 6.21
C ILE A 89 7.51 16.61 6.58
N PRO A 90 6.16 16.60 6.64
CA PRO A 90 5.41 17.75 7.16
C PRO A 90 5.71 17.99 8.64
N ASN A 91 5.58 19.23 9.08
CA ASN A 91 5.72 19.58 10.48
C ASN A 91 4.42 19.30 11.25
N GLY A 92 4.52 18.63 12.40
CA GLY A 92 3.42 18.35 13.30
C GLY A 92 2.34 17.47 12.66
N THR A 93 1.11 18.00 12.54
CA THR A 93 -0.05 17.30 11.97
C THR A 93 -0.31 17.64 10.50
N GLY A 94 0.69 18.19 9.81
CA GLY A 94 0.55 18.52 8.38
C GLY A 94 0.46 17.27 7.51
N ASP A 95 -0.16 17.43 6.33
CA ASP A 95 -0.35 16.37 5.33
C ASP A 95 0.56 16.60 4.12
N ILE A 96 0.82 15.54 3.35
CA ILE A 96 1.39 15.61 2.01
C ILE A 96 0.23 15.54 1.00
N ASN A 97 -0.02 16.64 0.29
CA ASN A 97 -1.04 16.71 -0.74
C ASN A 97 -0.40 16.54 -2.13
N LEU A 98 -0.69 15.43 -2.80
CA LEU A 98 -0.26 15.15 -4.16
C LEU A 98 -1.41 15.48 -5.12
N GLY A 99 -1.40 16.69 -5.71
CA GLY A 99 -2.41 17.15 -6.66
C GLY A 99 -2.12 16.66 -8.09
N ALA A 100 -2.01 15.36 -8.27
CA ALA A 100 -1.71 14.73 -9.55
C ALA A 100 -2.86 13.80 -9.97
N ASP A 101 -3.12 13.70 -11.29
CA ASP A 101 -4.12 12.77 -11.83
C ASP A 101 -3.72 11.31 -11.61
N THR A 102 -2.42 11.04 -11.57
CA THR A 102 -1.84 9.70 -11.32
C THR A 102 -0.64 9.80 -10.38
N VAL A 103 -0.62 8.97 -9.36
CA VAL A 103 0.56 8.73 -8.50
C VAL A 103 1.08 7.34 -8.80
N GLN A 104 2.28 7.26 -9.41
CA GLN A 104 2.96 5.98 -9.67
C GLN A 104 3.92 5.68 -8.53
N ILE A 105 3.79 4.50 -7.93
CA ILE A 105 4.63 4.03 -6.83
C ILE A 105 5.46 2.84 -7.31
N GLY A 106 6.76 2.86 -7.00
CA GLY A 106 7.71 1.82 -7.36
C GLY A 106 8.42 2.07 -8.70
N ASP A 107 9.40 1.23 -8.97
CA ASP A 107 10.16 1.22 -10.21
C ASP A 107 9.79 0.02 -11.11
N ASN A 108 10.48 -0.11 -12.25
CA ASN A 108 10.19 -1.13 -13.23
C ASN A 108 10.55 -2.54 -12.70
N ASN A 109 9.56 -3.46 -12.70
CA ASN A 109 9.69 -4.88 -12.32
C ASN A 109 10.03 -5.15 -10.84
N ALA A 110 9.90 -4.18 -9.93
CA ALA A 110 10.01 -4.38 -8.49
C ALA A 110 8.66 -4.22 -7.79
N ASN A 111 8.48 -4.91 -6.66
CA ASN A 111 7.32 -4.70 -5.81
C ASN A 111 7.43 -3.34 -5.12
N ALA A 112 6.34 -2.59 -5.11
CA ALA A 112 6.20 -1.39 -4.29
C ALA A 112 5.41 -1.70 -3.02
N THR A 113 5.78 -1.06 -1.92
CA THR A 113 5.09 -1.19 -0.64
C THR A 113 4.50 0.16 -0.25
N LEU A 114 3.21 0.18 0.09
CA LEU A 114 2.54 1.29 0.74
C LEU A 114 2.19 0.85 2.17
N THR A 115 2.74 1.52 3.17
CA THR A 115 2.60 1.13 4.57
C THR A 115 2.44 2.34 5.47
N THR A 116 1.83 2.14 6.62
CA THR A 116 1.84 3.11 7.72
C THR A 116 3.05 2.88 8.62
N GLN A 117 3.43 3.89 9.38
CA GLN A 117 4.42 3.77 10.44
C GLN A 117 3.72 3.84 11.80
N GLY A 118 4.01 2.88 12.69
CA GLY A 118 3.38 2.78 14.00
C GLY A 118 2.10 1.94 13.96
N THR A 119 1.12 2.27 14.81
CA THR A 119 -0.11 1.48 15.05
C THR A 119 -1.35 2.00 14.32
N GLY A 120 -1.18 2.86 13.32
CA GLY A 120 -2.29 3.37 12.51
C GLY A 120 -2.64 2.45 11.35
N ASP A 121 -3.92 2.30 11.05
CA ASP A 121 -4.42 1.54 9.90
C ASP A 121 -4.11 2.24 8.58
N LEU A 122 -3.99 1.47 7.48
CA LEU A 122 -3.99 2.01 6.13
C LEU A 122 -5.42 2.03 5.58
N ILE A 123 -5.93 3.23 5.30
CA ILE A 123 -7.28 3.45 4.80
C ILE A 123 -7.23 4.00 3.38
N LEU A 124 -7.85 3.32 2.42
CA LEU A 124 -8.02 3.76 1.05
C LEU A 124 -9.48 4.14 0.81
N ASN A 125 -9.72 5.40 0.45
CA ASN A 125 -11.07 5.90 0.16
C ASN A 125 -11.05 6.92 -0.98
N THR A 126 -12.21 7.43 -1.37
CA THR A 126 -12.37 8.53 -2.33
C THR A 126 -13.02 9.73 -1.65
N ASN A 127 -12.92 10.92 -2.27
CA ASN A 127 -13.60 12.14 -1.82
C ASN A 127 -13.42 12.43 -0.33
N ASN A 128 -12.21 12.19 0.18
CA ASN A 128 -11.86 12.39 1.59
C ASN A 128 -12.85 11.72 2.57
N GLY A 129 -13.31 10.51 2.23
CA GLY A 129 -14.25 9.74 3.04
C GLY A 129 -15.72 10.16 2.94
N THR A 130 -16.04 11.26 2.22
CA THR A 130 -17.42 11.73 2.08
C THR A 130 -18.16 10.93 1.01
N ASN A 131 -19.27 10.27 1.38
CA ASN A 131 -20.05 9.40 0.48
C ASN A 131 -19.19 8.32 -0.22
N SER A 132 -18.20 7.80 0.47
CA SER A 132 -17.24 6.81 -0.01
C SER A 132 -17.29 5.56 0.84
N GLY A 133 -17.18 4.40 0.23
CA GLY A 133 -16.70 3.21 0.92
C GLY A 133 -15.19 3.27 1.11
N ASN A 134 -14.64 2.33 1.84
CA ASN A 134 -13.20 2.23 2.06
C ASN A 134 -12.69 0.78 2.02
N ILE A 135 -11.39 0.66 1.84
CA ILE A 135 -10.63 -0.55 2.14
C ILE A 135 -9.73 -0.17 3.33
N THR A 136 -9.85 -0.91 4.42
CA THR A 136 -9.00 -0.72 5.61
C THR A 136 -8.13 -1.95 5.79
N ILE A 137 -6.83 -1.74 5.93
CA ILE A 137 -5.86 -2.75 6.35
C ILE A 137 -5.51 -2.42 7.79
N GLU A 138 -6.02 -3.23 8.72
CA GLU A 138 -5.86 -3.01 10.16
C GLU A 138 -4.46 -3.37 10.62
N ASP A 139 -3.85 -2.51 11.43
CA ASP A 139 -2.62 -2.84 12.15
C ASP A 139 -2.91 -3.82 13.29
N GLY A 140 -1.90 -4.62 13.63
CA GLY A 140 -1.91 -5.53 14.77
C GLY A 140 -1.93 -7.01 14.41
N ALA A 141 -1.69 -7.85 15.42
CA ALA A 141 -1.75 -9.30 15.29
C ALA A 141 -3.21 -9.72 15.03
N ASN A 142 -3.45 -10.40 13.92
CA ASN A 142 -4.79 -10.82 13.45
C ASN A 142 -5.68 -9.67 12.95
N GLY A 143 -5.11 -8.53 12.57
CA GLY A 143 -5.81 -7.44 11.89
C GLY A 143 -6.49 -7.92 10.60
N HIS A 144 -7.60 -7.30 10.25
CA HIS A 144 -8.41 -7.66 9.09
C HIS A 144 -8.08 -6.78 7.87
N ILE A 145 -8.40 -7.28 6.69
CA ILE A 145 -8.59 -6.46 5.50
C ILE A 145 -10.10 -6.29 5.35
N GLN A 146 -10.60 -5.09 5.61
CA GLN A 146 -12.03 -4.78 5.59
C GLN A 146 -12.41 -4.05 4.31
N PHE A 147 -13.55 -4.42 3.73
CA PHE A 147 -14.21 -3.71 2.64
C PHE A 147 -15.53 -3.15 3.17
N THR A 148 -15.60 -1.84 3.35
CA THR A 148 -16.80 -1.17 3.85
C THR A 148 -17.45 -0.38 2.72
N THR A 149 -18.72 -0.66 2.43
CA THR A 149 -19.46 0.06 1.40
C THR A 149 -20.23 1.24 2.01
N ASN A 150 -20.53 2.25 1.18
CA ASN A 150 -21.37 3.37 1.60
C ASN A 150 -22.86 3.11 1.32
N GLY A 151 -23.72 3.39 2.31
CA GLY A 151 -25.17 3.29 2.19
C GLY A 151 -25.63 1.90 1.76
N THR A 152 -26.34 1.80 0.64
CA THR A 152 -26.86 0.54 0.09
C THR A 152 -25.90 -0.12 -0.92
N GLY A 153 -24.67 0.37 -1.01
CA GLY A 153 -23.64 -0.23 -1.87
C GLY A 153 -23.31 -1.66 -1.46
N ALA A 154 -22.67 -2.40 -2.36
CA ALA A 154 -22.22 -3.78 -2.11
C ALA A 154 -20.83 -4.01 -2.68
N ILE A 155 -20.11 -4.99 -2.15
CA ILE A 155 -18.88 -5.50 -2.76
C ILE A 155 -19.29 -6.31 -3.98
N LYS A 156 -18.81 -5.91 -5.17
CA LYS A 156 -19.12 -6.57 -6.44
C LYS A 156 -17.86 -7.16 -7.03
N PHE A 157 -17.89 -8.46 -7.27
CA PHE A 157 -16.89 -9.17 -8.05
C PHE A 157 -17.44 -9.34 -9.48
N ASN A 158 -16.74 -8.83 -10.48
CA ASN A 158 -17.16 -8.96 -11.87
C ASN A 158 -16.80 -10.33 -12.48
N ASP A 159 -15.77 -10.96 -11.89
CA ASP A 159 -15.27 -12.27 -12.25
C ASP A 159 -15.41 -13.24 -11.08
N LEU A 160 -14.93 -14.47 -11.25
CA LEU A 160 -14.98 -15.52 -10.23
C LEU A 160 -14.20 -15.11 -8.96
N ALA A 161 -14.90 -15.04 -7.83
CA ALA A 161 -14.28 -15.04 -6.52
C ALA A 161 -14.26 -16.49 -5.97
N TYR A 162 -13.09 -17.01 -5.61
CA TYR A 162 -12.95 -18.37 -5.14
C TYR A 162 -12.12 -18.49 -3.87
N ILE A 163 -12.46 -19.48 -3.07
CA ILE A 163 -11.64 -19.92 -1.95
C ILE A 163 -10.97 -21.23 -2.38
N PRO A 164 -9.63 -21.30 -2.44
CA PRO A 164 -8.94 -22.52 -2.86
C PRO A 164 -9.34 -23.72 -2.01
N GLN A 165 -9.63 -24.85 -2.66
CA GLN A 165 -9.89 -26.11 -1.99
C GLN A 165 -8.56 -26.70 -1.48
N GLN A 166 -8.55 -27.18 -0.22
CA GLN A 166 -7.33 -27.66 0.44
C GLN A 166 -7.55 -29.03 1.08
N ALA A 167 -6.51 -29.85 1.01
CA ALA A 167 -6.56 -31.21 1.56
C ALA A 167 -6.56 -31.21 3.10
N LEU A 168 -7.43 -32.05 3.67
CA LEU A 168 -7.37 -32.50 5.05
C LEU A 168 -6.86 -33.96 5.06
N THR A 169 -5.92 -34.24 5.92
CA THR A 169 -5.36 -35.58 6.08
C THR A 169 -5.76 -36.16 7.44
N SER A 170 -6.12 -37.43 7.47
CA SER A 170 -6.32 -38.17 8.73
C SER A 170 -5.00 -38.70 9.26
N SER A 171 -4.94 -38.87 10.56
CA SER A 171 -3.87 -39.57 11.26
C SER A 171 -4.45 -40.25 12.47
N SER A 172 -4.28 -41.56 12.57
CA SER A 172 -4.84 -42.39 13.66
C SER A 172 -6.37 -42.22 13.75
N ASN A 173 -7.05 -42.30 12.64
CA ASN A 173 -8.52 -42.21 12.49
C ASN A 173 -9.09 -40.81 12.86
N ALA A 174 -8.28 -39.77 12.93
CA ALA A 174 -8.73 -38.41 13.26
C ALA A 174 -8.27 -37.39 12.21
N VAL A 175 -9.16 -36.44 11.89
CA VAL A 175 -8.86 -35.27 11.09
C VAL A 175 -8.92 -34.05 11.98
N ALA A 176 -7.81 -33.31 12.09
CA ALA A 176 -7.77 -31.96 12.65
C ALA A 176 -8.08 -30.94 11.55
N TRP A 177 -8.98 -30.00 11.84
CA TRP A 177 -9.43 -29.01 10.87
C TRP A 177 -9.30 -27.59 11.44
N ASP A 178 -8.43 -26.81 10.84
CA ASP A 178 -8.37 -25.36 11.04
C ASP A 178 -9.29 -24.70 10.00
N THR A 179 -10.45 -24.23 10.43
CA THR A 179 -11.48 -23.72 9.53
C THR A 179 -11.17 -22.34 8.95
N GLN A 180 -10.34 -21.56 9.64
CA GLN A 180 -9.88 -20.28 9.09
C GLN A 180 -8.85 -20.51 7.97
N ALA A 181 -7.93 -21.43 8.14
CA ALA A 181 -6.93 -21.76 7.14
C ALA A 181 -7.50 -22.54 5.94
N LYS A 182 -8.49 -23.41 6.18
CA LYS A 182 -9.04 -24.33 5.16
C LYS A 182 -10.57 -24.32 5.13
N PRO A 183 -11.22 -23.17 4.83
CA PRO A 183 -12.69 -23.11 4.85
C PRO A 183 -13.36 -23.91 3.73
N ASN A 184 -12.65 -24.16 2.62
CA ASN A 184 -13.05 -25.05 1.54
C ASN A 184 -12.07 -26.22 1.50
N ALA A 185 -12.51 -27.39 1.95
CA ALA A 185 -11.64 -28.52 2.19
C ALA A 185 -12.11 -29.80 1.50
N PHE A 186 -11.17 -30.69 1.22
CA PHE A 186 -11.48 -32.07 0.84
C PHE A 186 -10.67 -33.06 1.68
N HIS A 187 -11.22 -34.25 1.83
CA HIS A 187 -10.59 -35.39 2.52
C HIS A 187 -10.72 -36.63 1.68
N LEU A 188 -9.59 -37.26 1.33
CA LEU A 188 -9.57 -38.61 0.78
C LEU A 188 -9.53 -39.61 1.94
N THR A 189 -10.52 -40.47 2.04
CA THR A 189 -10.59 -41.46 3.12
C THR A 189 -9.68 -42.63 2.84
N THR A 190 -8.61 -42.78 3.61
CA THR A 190 -7.70 -43.93 3.56
C THR A 190 -7.82 -44.83 4.80
N GLU A 191 -8.66 -44.44 5.74
CA GLU A 191 -8.96 -45.12 7.00
C GLU A 191 -10.33 -44.65 7.53
N ASN A 192 -10.89 -45.34 8.51
CA ASN A 192 -12.03 -44.82 9.25
C ASN A 192 -11.70 -43.45 9.84
N THR A 193 -12.58 -42.49 9.67
CA THR A 193 -12.24 -41.10 9.95
C THR A 193 -13.24 -40.43 10.88
N THR A 194 -12.73 -39.74 11.89
CA THR A 194 -13.50 -38.84 12.75
C THR A 194 -13.00 -37.40 12.56
N PHE A 195 -13.86 -36.51 12.09
CA PHE A 195 -13.58 -35.08 12.08
C PHE A 195 -13.63 -34.56 13.52
N ALA A 196 -12.49 -34.15 14.06
CA ALA A 196 -12.36 -33.61 15.41
C ALA A 196 -13.04 -32.21 15.52
N ALA A 197 -13.13 -31.67 16.73
CA ALA A 197 -13.59 -30.31 16.91
C ALA A 197 -12.64 -29.34 16.18
N PRO A 198 -13.15 -28.49 15.24
CA PRO A 198 -12.30 -27.58 14.51
C PRO A 198 -11.74 -26.47 15.38
N THR A 199 -10.64 -25.90 14.92
CA THR A 199 -9.99 -24.74 15.53
C THR A 199 -10.21 -23.47 14.69
N ASN A 200 -9.96 -22.30 15.30
CA ASN A 200 -10.03 -20.98 14.65
C ASN A 200 -11.40 -20.70 13.99
N ASN A 201 -12.45 -21.07 14.69
CA ASN A 201 -13.83 -20.89 14.23
C ASN A 201 -14.22 -19.41 14.31
N VAL A 202 -14.82 -18.86 13.24
CA VAL A 202 -15.31 -17.48 13.18
C VAL A 202 -16.84 -17.50 13.06
N GLU A 203 -17.54 -16.82 13.97
CA GLU A 203 -19.01 -16.74 13.94
C GLU A 203 -19.51 -16.15 12.61
N GLY A 204 -20.55 -16.75 12.04
CA GLY A 204 -21.12 -16.38 10.75
C GLY A 204 -20.40 -16.96 9.53
N SER A 205 -19.25 -17.62 9.71
CA SER A 205 -18.51 -18.24 8.61
C SER A 205 -19.20 -19.50 8.09
N PHE A 206 -18.90 -19.81 6.83
CA PHE A 206 -19.30 -21.04 6.15
C PHE A 206 -18.06 -21.85 5.79
N ILE A 207 -18.17 -23.17 5.91
CA ILE A 207 -17.17 -24.13 5.46
C ILE A 207 -17.80 -25.14 4.53
N CYS A 208 -17.01 -25.64 3.58
CA CYS A 208 -17.39 -26.72 2.67
C CYS A 208 -16.41 -27.87 2.85
N LEU A 209 -16.94 -29.08 2.97
CA LEU A 209 -16.17 -30.32 3.06
C LEU A 209 -16.58 -31.25 1.94
N GLU A 210 -15.62 -31.69 1.17
CA GLU A 210 -15.75 -32.79 0.22
C GLU A 210 -15.07 -34.04 0.80
N ILE A 211 -15.76 -35.14 0.84
CA ILE A 211 -15.24 -36.43 1.30
C ILE A 211 -15.20 -37.39 0.11
N ASN A 212 -13.99 -37.73 -0.32
CA ASN A 212 -13.74 -38.67 -1.40
C ASN A 212 -13.39 -40.05 -0.82
N TYR A 213 -14.08 -41.08 -1.28
CA TYR A 213 -13.92 -42.41 -0.73
C TYR A 213 -12.96 -43.26 -1.56
N ASP A 214 -11.89 -43.75 -0.91
CA ASP A 214 -10.97 -44.76 -1.39
C ASP A 214 -11.22 -46.05 -0.57
N GLY A 215 -12.33 -46.70 -0.86
CA GLY A 215 -12.79 -47.88 -0.13
C GLY A 215 -13.93 -47.62 0.87
N SER A 216 -14.26 -48.65 1.65
CA SER A 216 -15.36 -48.62 2.64
C SER A 216 -14.85 -48.18 3.99
N HIS A 217 -14.84 -46.85 4.23
CA HIS A 217 -14.40 -46.25 5.49
C HIS A 217 -15.55 -45.52 6.18
N THR A 218 -15.69 -45.70 7.50
CA THR A 218 -16.69 -45.00 8.28
C THR A 218 -16.30 -43.55 8.53
N ILE A 219 -17.31 -42.67 8.47
CA ILE A 219 -17.15 -41.23 8.75
C ILE A 219 -17.92 -40.86 10.00
N ALA A 220 -17.27 -40.18 10.92
CA ALA A 220 -17.88 -39.64 12.13
C ALA A 220 -17.47 -38.15 12.30
N PHE A 221 -18.27 -37.43 13.03
CA PHE A 221 -18.04 -36.02 13.36
C PHE A 221 -18.07 -35.78 14.86
N ASN A 222 -17.27 -34.88 15.36
CA ASN A 222 -17.36 -34.37 16.72
C ASN A 222 -18.74 -33.74 16.95
N THR A 223 -19.22 -33.74 18.19
CA THR A 223 -20.54 -33.21 18.58
C THR A 223 -20.70 -31.70 18.35
N ILE A 224 -19.63 -30.97 18.07
CA ILE A 224 -19.70 -29.58 17.67
C ILE A 224 -20.34 -29.39 16.27
N PHE A 225 -20.39 -30.47 15.46
CA PHE A 225 -21.11 -30.49 14.20
C PHE A 225 -22.55 -30.93 14.45
N GLU A 226 -23.48 -30.02 14.21
CA GLU A 226 -24.91 -30.23 14.44
C GLU A 226 -25.62 -30.56 13.14
N PHE A 227 -26.21 -31.76 13.08
CA PHE A 227 -26.99 -32.24 11.95
C PHE A 227 -28.50 -32.17 12.22
N ALA A 228 -29.31 -32.23 11.17
CA ALA A 228 -30.75 -32.24 11.29
C ALA A 228 -31.22 -33.36 12.24
N ALA A 229 -32.15 -33.02 13.14
CA ALA A 229 -32.64 -33.96 14.19
C ALA A 229 -31.52 -34.55 15.07
N SER A 230 -30.40 -33.83 15.23
CA SER A 230 -29.23 -34.26 15.99
C SER A 230 -28.65 -35.61 15.53
N THR A 231 -28.85 -35.96 14.27
CA THR A 231 -28.44 -37.24 13.70
C THR A 231 -27.61 -37.04 12.45
N ALA A 232 -26.37 -37.50 12.46
CA ALA A 232 -25.52 -37.47 11.27
C ALA A 232 -26.15 -38.36 10.15
N PRO A 233 -25.93 -37.99 8.87
CA PRO A 233 -26.43 -38.83 7.77
C PRO A 233 -25.71 -40.17 7.74
N THR A 234 -26.30 -41.14 7.02
CA THR A 234 -25.57 -42.33 6.59
C THR A 234 -24.67 -41.89 5.45
N PHE A 235 -23.38 -41.86 5.71
CA PHE A 235 -22.37 -41.53 4.71
C PHE A 235 -22.22 -42.61 3.67
N THR A 236 -21.81 -42.24 2.44
CA THR A 236 -21.76 -43.12 1.28
C THR A 236 -20.80 -44.29 1.47
N SER A 237 -19.62 -44.07 2.02
CA SER A 237 -18.64 -45.11 2.37
C SER A 237 -18.42 -46.16 1.25
N THR A 238 -18.29 -45.69 0.02
CA THR A 238 -18.14 -46.55 -1.16
C THR A 238 -17.03 -45.96 -2.06
N ASP A 239 -16.11 -46.82 -2.47
CA ASP A 239 -15.01 -46.45 -3.37
C ASP A 239 -15.48 -45.73 -4.64
N GLY A 240 -14.75 -44.68 -5.03
CA GLY A 240 -15.07 -43.84 -6.20
C GLY A 240 -16.33 -43.00 -6.03
N LYS A 241 -16.76 -42.72 -4.81
CA LYS A 241 -17.90 -41.87 -4.48
C LYS A 241 -17.45 -40.64 -3.66
N THR A 242 -18.29 -39.61 -3.71
CA THR A 242 -18.05 -38.37 -3.00
C THR A 242 -19.29 -37.91 -2.25
N ASP A 243 -19.09 -37.43 -1.03
CA ASP A 243 -20.08 -36.71 -0.24
C ASP A 243 -19.63 -35.26 -0.05
N ILE A 244 -20.53 -34.29 -0.22
CA ILE A 244 -20.26 -32.86 0.01
C ILE A 244 -21.18 -32.37 1.12
N LEU A 245 -20.60 -31.65 2.11
CA LEU A 245 -21.33 -31.06 3.23
C LEU A 245 -20.95 -29.58 3.34
N VAL A 246 -21.92 -28.75 3.73
CA VAL A 246 -21.71 -27.33 4.02
C VAL A 246 -22.23 -27.05 5.43
N PHE A 247 -21.42 -26.33 6.20
CA PHE A 247 -21.76 -25.93 7.56
C PHE A 247 -21.63 -24.42 7.73
N ARG A 248 -22.41 -23.86 8.68
CA ARG A 248 -22.33 -22.48 9.17
C ARG A 248 -22.02 -22.50 10.66
N TYR A 249 -21.06 -21.68 11.11
CA TYR A 249 -20.77 -21.53 12.53
C TYR A 249 -21.65 -20.45 13.16
N ASN A 250 -22.32 -20.76 14.26
CA ASN A 250 -23.22 -19.84 14.96
C ASN A 250 -22.62 -19.23 16.24
N GLY A 251 -21.29 -19.35 16.42
CA GLY A 251 -20.57 -18.94 17.63
C GLY A 251 -20.37 -20.06 18.65
N SER A 252 -21.11 -21.18 18.53
CA SER A 252 -21.03 -22.31 19.45
C SER A 252 -20.85 -23.65 18.74
N VAL A 253 -21.61 -23.90 17.67
CA VAL A 253 -21.62 -25.17 16.92
C VAL A 253 -21.62 -24.90 15.40
N TRP A 254 -21.15 -25.88 14.63
CA TRP A 254 -21.22 -25.92 13.18
C TRP A 254 -22.54 -26.56 12.74
N GLN A 255 -23.47 -25.74 12.27
CA GLN A 255 -24.80 -26.18 11.82
C GLN A 255 -24.74 -26.60 10.35
N GLU A 256 -25.21 -27.81 10.05
CA GLU A 256 -25.34 -28.25 8.66
C GLU A 256 -26.37 -27.39 7.92
N VAL A 257 -25.97 -26.82 6.78
CA VAL A 257 -26.83 -25.99 5.89
C VAL A 257 -27.26 -26.81 4.68
N GLY A 258 -26.47 -27.79 4.28
CA GLY A 258 -26.77 -28.63 3.14
C GLY A 258 -25.75 -29.72 2.92
N ARG A 259 -26.16 -30.74 2.18
CA ARG A 259 -25.32 -31.87 1.76
C ARG A 259 -25.78 -32.46 0.44
N THR A 260 -24.87 -33.07 -0.27
CA THR A 260 -25.14 -33.95 -1.39
C THR A 260 -24.30 -35.22 -1.20
N LEU A 261 -24.93 -36.36 -1.17
CA LEU A 261 -24.27 -37.63 -0.94
C LEU A 261 -24.28 -38.49 -2.20
N ASN A 262 -23.35 -39.43 -2.27
CA ASN A 262 -23.25 -40.44 -3.32
C ASN A 262 -23.07 -39.86 -4.73
N LEU A 263 -22.27 -38.81 -4.84
CA LEU A 263 -21.81 -38.30 -6.14
C LEU A 263 -20.85 -39.35 -6.75
N SER A 264 -20.91 -39.49 -8.06
CA SER A 264 -19.94 -40.30 -8.79
C SER A 264 -18.76 -39.43 -9.19
N GLU A 265 -17.54 -39.90 -8.89
CA GLU A 265 -16.35 -39.33 -9.50
C GLU A 265 -16.39 -39.69 -10.99
N SER A 266 -16.18 -38.65 -11.84
CA SER A 266 -16.14 -38.79 -13.28
C SER A 266 -14.71 -38.87 -13.80
#